data_2894b1a1b6f7a0dec0fe942d98929153
#
_entry.id   2894b1a1b6f7a0dec0fe942d98929153
#
_cell.length_a   1.000
_cell.length_b   1.000
_cell.length_c   1.000
_cell.angle_alpha   90.00
_cell.angle_beta   90.00
_cell.angle_gamma   90.00
#
_symmetry.space_group_name_H-M   'P 1'
#
loop_
_entity.id
_entity.type
_entity.pdbx_description
1 polymer ?
#
loop_
_entity_poly.entity_id
_entity_poly.type
_entity_poly.pdbx_seq_one_letter_code
_entity_poly.pdbx_strand_id
1 'polypeptide(L)'
;KSGFLPVEDGEEAALFVPQLSRCGWEREVLACSSRGGAVVIVKKENIPEAERLLKGSGAAVLPHDVPFPVLAGVLQAEARAGERLFAVCGEIDRLREKLESEKLVHRAKLALMERGMNEEEAHRFLEKQAMDRRLPRRAVAEEVLKERVP
;
A
#
# COMPACT_ATOMS: atom_id res chain seq x y z
N LYS A 1 7.04 13.72 -25.60
CA LYS A 1 6.94 14.33 -24.24
C LYS A 1 5.63 13.84 -23.66
N SER A 2 5.68 12.92 -22.70
CA SER A 2 4.54 12.49 -21.91
C SER A 2 4.13 13.71 -21.07
N GLY A 3 2.95 14.29 -21.35
CA GLY A 3 2.42 15.40 -20.57
C GLY A 3 1.83 14.87 -19.27
N PHE A 4 2.54 15.03 -18.18
CA PHE A 4 1.97 15.00 -16.85
C PHE A 4 1.20 16.31 -16.66
N LEU A 5 -0.08 16.22 -16.35
CA LEU A 5 -0.82 17.33 -15.77
C LEU A 5 -1.11 16.93 -14.30
N PRO A 6 -0.38 17.50 -13.33
CA PRO A 6 -0.77 17.37 -11.95
C PRO A 6 -2.07 18.18 -11.74
N VAL A 7 -3.07 17.55 -11.16
CA VAL A 7 -4.24 18.24 -10.62
C VAL A 7 -3.86 18.74 -9.24
N GLU A 8 -3.92 20.05 -9.03
CA GLU A 8 -3.61 20.68 -7.74
C GLU A 8 -4.66 20.30 -6.68
N ASP A 9 -4.16 20.12 -5.44
CA ASP A 9 -4.88 19.88 -4.19
C ASP A 9 -5.43 18.45 -3.94
N GLY A 10 -4.53 17.55 -3.51
CA GLY A 10 -4.89 16.44 -2.59
C GLY A 10 -5.61 15.22 -3.16
N GLU A 11 -6.26 15.32 -4.31
CA GLU A 11 -6.92 14.22 -5.02
C GLU A 11 -6.13 13.91 -6.31
N GLU A 12 -5.18 12.98 -6.25
CA GLU A 12 -4.32 12.69 -7.39
C GLU A 12 -4.85 11.54 -8.24
N ALA A 13 -5.44 11.86 -9.40
CA ALA A 13 -5.60 10.93 -10.50
C ALA A 13 -4.60 11.28 -11.61
N ALA A 14 -3.78 10.32 -12.02
CA ALA A 14 -2.81 10.54 -13.09
C ALA A 14 -3.47 10.36 -14.47
N LEU A 15 -3.31 11.35 -15.37
CA LEU A 15 -3.77 11.28 -16.74
C LEU A 15 -2.61 10.90 -17.67
N PHE A 16 -2.76 9.83 -18.43
CA PHE A 16 -1.78 9.35 -19.38
C PHE A 16 -2.30 9.44 -20.81
N VAL A 17 -1.47 9.95 -21.71
CA VAL A 17 -1.70 9.92 -23.16
C VAL A 17 -0.53 9.15 -23.80
N PRO A 18 -0.51 7.84 -23.75
CA PRO A 18 0.63 7.06 -24.21
C PRO A 18 0.73 7.02 -25.74
N GLN A 19 1.96 7.03 -26.23
CA GLN A 19 2.27 6.55 -27.55
C GLN A 19 2.46 5.03 -27.45
N LEU A 20 1.50 4.25 -27.94
CA LEU A 20 1.51 2.77 -27.83
C LEU A 20 2.73 2.11 -28.49
N SER A 21 3.39 2.81 -29.42
CA SER A 21 4.67 2.37 -30.00
C SER A 21 5.87 2.46 -29.04
N ARG A 22 5.71 3.13 -27.88
CA ARG A 22 6.77 3.29 -26.89
C ARG A 22 6.61 2.25 -25.78
N CYS A 23 7.57 1.35 -25.66
CA CYS A 23 7.60 0.33 -24.61
C CYS A 23 7.70 0.94 -23.21
N GLY A 24 6.97 0.44 -22.23
CA GLY A 24 7.16 0.76 -20.80
C GLY A 24 6.16 1.72 -20.19
N TRP A 25 5.25 2.33 -20.96
CA TRP A 25 4.21 3.22 -20.42
C TRP A 25 3.22 2.47 -19.49
N GLU A 26 3.00 1.19 -19.72
CA GLU A 26 2.15 0.33 -18.89
C GLU A 26 2.65 0.28 -17.44
N ARG A 27 3.97 0.25 -17.25
CA ARG A 27 4.58 0.22 -15.91
C ARG A 27 4.35 1.52 -15.15
N GLU A 28 4.39 2.65 -15.86
CA GLU A 28 4.11 3.97 -15.27
C GLU A 28 2.65 4.05 -14.83
N VAL A 29 1.72 3.57 -15.68
CA VAL A 29 0.29 3.51 -15.33
C VAL A 29 0.05 2.59 -14.14
N LEU A 30 0.63 1.39 -14.14
CA LEU A 30 0.52 0.43 -13.04
C LEU A 30 1.07 1.00 -11.72
N ALA A 31 2.18 1.73 -11.78
CA ALA A 31 2.76 2.38 -10.60
C ALA A 31 1.86 3.49 -10.05
N CYS A 32 1.18 4.25 -10.91
CA CYS A 32 0.24 5.29 -10.50
C CYS A 32 -1.07 4.69 -10.00
N SER A 33 -1.64 3.72 -10.68
CA SER A 33 -2.91 3.09 -10.30
C SER A 33 -2.83 2.33 -8.95
N SER A 34 -1.63 1.91 -8.54
CA SER A 34 -1.41 1.31 -7.22
C SER A 34 -1.41 2.32 -6.06
N ARG A 35 -1.26 3.61 -6.35
CA ARG A 35 -1.18 4.68 -5.34
C ARG A 35 -2.37 5.63 -5.37
N GLY A 36 -3.07 5.68 -6.49
CA GLY A 36 -4.18 6.58 -6.73
C GLY A 36 -4.99 6.11 -7.93
N GLY A 37 -5.79 6.99 -8.52
CA GLY A 37 -6.50 6.71 -9.77
C GLY A 37 -5.61 6.93 -10.99
N ALA A 38 -5.83 6.20 -12.06
CA ALA A 38 -5.18 6.40 -13.34
C ALA A 38 -6.18 6.38 -14.49
N VAL A 39 -6.08 7.37 -15.38
CA VAL A 39 -6.89 7.46 -16.60
C VAL A 39 -5.97 7.47 -17.80
N VAL A 40 -6.22 6.60 -18.75
CA VAL A 40 -5.43 6.46 -19.97
C VAL A 40 -6.28 6.84 -21.18
N ILE A 41 -5.80 7.80 -21.95
CA ILE A 41 -6.47 8.24 -23.17
C ILE A 41 -5.76 7.66 -24.39
N VAL A 42 -6.49 6.92 -25.21
CA VAL A 42 -5.98 6.31 -26.43
C VAL A 42 -6.91 6.53 -27.63
N LYS A 43 -6.43 6.27 -28.83
CA LYS A 43 -7.30 6.22 -30.01
C LYS A 43 -8.29 5.05 -29.87
N LYS A 44 -9.49 5.20 -30.43
CA LYS A 44 -10.54 4.15 -30.38
C LYS A 44 -10.06 2.78 -30.82
N GLU A 45 -9.22 2.75 -31.86
CA GLU A 45 -8.65 1.53 -32.43
C GLU A 45 -7.77 0.76 -31.42
N ASN A 46 -7.20 1.48 -30.45
CA ASN A 46 -6.21 0.98 -29.49
C ASN A 46 -6.81 0.63 -28.13
N ILE A 47 -8.10 0.89 -27.91
CA ILE A 47 -8.78 0.60 -26.64
C ILE A 47 -8.66 -0.89 -26.27
N PRO A 48 -8.95 -1.84 -27.16
CA PRO A 48 -8.87 -3.26 -26.79
C PRO A 48 -7.47 -3.70 -26.38
N GLU A 49 -6.44 -3.12 -26.99
CA GLU A 49 -5.04 -3.41 -26.63
C GLU A 49 -4.67 -2.79 -25.28
N ALA A 50 -5.04 -1.53 -25.06
CA ALA A 50 -4.80 -0.84 -23.79
C ALA A 50 -5.51 -1.54 -22.62
N GLU A 51 -6.77 -1.93 -22.78
CA GLU A 51 -7.52 -2.70 -21.78
C GLU A 51 -6.88 -4.05 -21.47
N ARG A 52 -6.36 -4.74 -22.50
CA ARG A 52 -5.64 -6.01 -22.33
C ARG A 52 -4.36 -5.83 -21.50
N LEU A 53 -3.58 -4.77 -21.80
CA LEU A 53 -2.31 -4.49 -21.14
C LEU A 53 -2.52 -4.01 -19.70
N LEU A 54 -3.60 -3.26 -19.44
CA LEU A 54 -3.92 -2.72 -18.12
C LEU A 54 -4.91 -3.58 -17.32
N LYS A 55 -5.16 -4.81 -17.77
CA LYS A 55 -6.09 -5.70 -17.08
C LYS A 55 -5.70 -5.90 -15.61
N GLY A 56 -6.62 -5.57 -14.72
CA GLY A 56 -6.43 -5.71 -13.27
C GLY A 56 -5.67 -4.55 -12.61
N SER A 57 -5.30 -3.51 -13.36
CA SER A 57 -4.65 -2.31 -12.80
C SER A 57 -5.62 -1.38 -12.07
N GLY A 58 -6.92 -1.44 -12.41
CA GLY A 58 -7.90 -0.44 -11.96
C GLY A 58 -7.86 0.87 -12.74
N ALA A 59 -6.98 1.02 -13.74
CA ALA A 59 -6.93 2.21 -14.57
C ALA A 59 -8.10 2.29 -15.56
N ALA A 60 -8.72 3.45 -15.70
CA ALA A 60 -9.76 3.68 -16.69
C ALA A 60 -9.14 3.98 -18.06
N VAL A 61 -9.65 3.33 -19.12
CA VAL A 61 -9.22 3.57 -20.50
C VAL A 61 -10.33 4.32 -21.24
N LEU A 62 -9.99 5.48 -21.81
CA LEU A 62 -10.93 6.35 -22.52
C LEU A 62 -10.47 6.66 -23.95
N PRO A 63 -11.40 6.86 -24.91
CA PRO A 63 -11.07 7.34 -26.23
C PRO A 63 -10.61 8.80 -26.22
N HIS A 64 -9.75 9.17 -27.15
CA HIS A 64 -9.20 10.54 -27.25
C HIS A 64 -10.24 11.62 -27.56
N ASP A 65 -11.40 11.24 -28.09
CA ASP A 65 -12.52 12.13 -28.43
C ASP A 65 -13.60 12.16 -27.32
N VAL A 66 -13.27 11.71 -26.09
CA VAL A 66 -14.18 11.79 -24.96
C VAL A 66 -14.52 13.25 -24.63
N PRO A 67 -15.81 13.59 -24.42
CA PRO A 67 -16.21 14.93 -24.01
C PRO A 67 -15.59 15.31 -22.66
N PHE A 68 -15.12 16.57 -22.53
CA PHE A 68 -14.49 17.05 -21.31
C PHE A 68 -15.26 16.79 -20.01
N PRO A 69 -16.61 16.99 -19.96
CA PRO A 69 -17.38 16.68 -18.75
C PRO A 69 -17.30 15.21 -18.32
N VAL A 70 -17.23 14.29 -19.30
CA VAL A 70 -17.10 12.85 -19.04
C VAL A 70 -15.70 12.56 -18.51
N LEU A 71 -14.66 13.11 -19.14
CA LEU A 71 -13.28 12.98 -18.69
C LEU A 71 -13.12 13.49 -17.25
N ALA A 72 -13.65 14.69 -16.97
CA ALA A 72 -13.61 15.26 -15.62
C ALA A 72 -14.30 14.37 -14.58
N GLY A 73 -15.47 13.82 -14.94
CA GLY A 73 -16.21 12.89 -14.07
C GLY A 73 -15.45 11.59 -13.79
N VAL A 74 -14.79 11.03 -14.80
CA VAL A 74 -13.96 9.82 -14.63
C VAL A 74 -12.72 10.13 -13.79
N LEU A 75 -12.02 11.23 -14.03
CA LEU A 75 -10.87 11.65 -13.22
C LEU A 75 -11.24 11.79 -11.74
N GLN A 76 -12.37 12.44 -11.44
CA GLN A 76 -12.86 12.55 -10.05
C GLN A 76 -13.22 11.19 -9.45
N ALA A 77 -13.83 10.30 -10.22
CA ALA A 77 -14.17 8.96 -9.76
C ALA A 77 -12.91 8.14 -9.43
N GLU A 78 -11.91 8.19 -10.31
CA GLU A 78 -10.62 7.53 -10.13
C GLU A 78 -9.85 8.09 -8.92
N ALA A 79 -9.81 9.41 -8.73
CA ALA A 79 -9.19 10.04 -7.58
C ALA A 79 -9.81 9.53 -6.26
N ARG A 80 -11.14 9.55 -6.15
CA ARG A 80 -11.86 9.03 -4.98
C ARG A 80 -11.66 7.53 -4.76
N ALA A 81 -11.55 6.75 -5.84
CA ALA A 81 -11.26 5.32 -5.75
C ALA A 81 -9.84 5.09 -5.22
N GLY A 82 -8.87 5.87 -5.70
CA GLY A 82 -7.49 5.86 -5.24
C GLY A 82 -7.36 6.16 -3.75
N GLU A 83 -8.01 7.20 -3.25
CA GLU A 83 -8.01 7.55 -1.83
C GLU A 83 -8.54 6.42 -0.95
N ARG A 84 -9.65 5.79 -1.36
CA ARG A 84 -10.23 4.65 -0.64
C ARG A 84 -9.28 3.46 -0.60
N LEU A 85 -8.64 3.15 -1.74
CA LEU A 85 -7.66 2.06 -1.82
C LEU A 85 -6.44 2.36 -0.94
N PHE A 86 -5.94 3.59 -0.97
CA PHE A 86 -4.81 4.02 -0.14
C PHE A 86 -5.14 3.89 1.36
N ALA A 87 -6.33 4.32 1.77
CA ALA A 87 -6.78 4.19 3.16
C ALA A 87 -6.88 2.71 3.59
N VAL A 88 -7.43 1.84 2.72
CA VAL A 88 -7.54 0.40 3.00
C VAL A 88 -6.16 -0.26 3.04
N CYS A 89 -5.25 0.07 2.12
CA CYS A 89 -3.88 -0.44 2.13
C CYS A 89 -3.14 -0.03 3.41
N GLY A 90 -3.28 1.23 3.84
CA GLY A 90 -2.70 1.72 5.09
C GLY A 90 -3.21 0.96 6.32
N GLU A 91 -4.51 0.65 6.37
CA GLU A 91 -5.07 -0.15 7.46
C GLU A 91 -4.59 -1.62 7.43
N ILE A 92 -4.46 -2.20 6.23
CA ILE A 92 -3.90 -3.55 6.07
C ILE A 92 -2.45 -3.60 6.57
N ASP A 93 -1.62 -2.62 6.23
CA ASP A 93 -0.22 -2.59 6.65
C ASP A 93 -0.11 -2.40 8.17
N ARG A 94 -0.94 -1.53 8.75
CA ARG A 94 -1.05 -1.36 10.20
C ARG A 94 -1.45 -2.64 10.92
N LEU A 95 -2.44 -3.37 10.37
CA LEU A 95 -2.86 -4.65 10.94
C LEU A 95 -1.78 -5.73 10.82
N ARG A 96 -1.04 -5.75 9.72
CA ARG A 96 0.12 -6.64 9.54
C ARG A 96 1.21 -6.35 10.56
N GLU A 97 1.57 -5.08 10.75
CA GLU A 97 2.56 -4.68 11.76
C GLU A 97 2.12 -5.09 13.17
N LYS A 98 0.85 -4.90 13.50
CA LYS A 98 0.29 -5.31 14.79
C LYS A 98 0.40 -6.83 14.97
N LEU A 99 0.02 -7.59 13.95
CA LEU A 99 0.10 -9.05 13.97
C LEU A 99 1.55 -9.54 14.15
N GLU A 100 2.50 -8.96 13.43
CA GLU A 100 3.91 -9.32 13.58
C GLU A 100 4.45 -8.95 14.98
N SER A 101 4.03 -7.80 15.52
CA SER A 101 4.37 -7.41 16.90
C SER A 101 3.84 -8.43 17.93
N GLU A 102 2.58 -8.85 17.80
CA GLU A 102 1.98 -9.85 18.68
C GLU A 102 2.69 -11.22 18.57
N LYS A 103 3.04 -11.64 17.37
CA LYS A 103 3.83 -12.88 17.17
C LYS A 103 5.19 -12.81 17.86
N LEU A 104 5.90 -11.69 17.75
CA LEU A 104 7.20 -11.52 18.40
C LEU A 104 7.06 -11.55 19.93
N VAL A 105 6.08 -10.85 20.49
CA VAL A 105 5.79 -10.87 21.94
C VAL A 105 5.45 -12.27 22.39
N HIS A 106 4.64 -13.00 21.65
CA HIS A 106 4.30 -14.40 21.98
C HIS A 106 5.54 -15.31 21.98
N ARG A 107 6.40 -15.19 20.96
CA ARG A 107 7.66 -15.96 20.91
C ARG A 107 8.58 -15.61 22.07
N ALA A 108 8.69 -14.34 22.46
CA ALA A 108 9.47 -13.91 23.61
C ALA A 108 8.92 -14.48 24.92
N LYS A 109 7.57 -14.52 25.10
CA LYS A 109 6.94 -15.19 26.24
C LYS A 109 7.34 -16.66 26.31
N LEU A 110 7.24 -17.39 25.19
CA LEU A 110 7.64 -18.81 25.16
C LEU A 110 9.12 -19.00 25.53
N ALA A 111 10.01 -18.13 25.04
CA ALA A 111 11.43 -18.17 25.38
C ALA A 111 11.68 -17.91 26.89
N LEU A 112 10.92 -17.02 27.52
CA LEU A 112 10.99 -16.79 28.98
C LEU A 112 10.43 -17.96 29.77
N MET A 113 9.36 -18.61 29.29
CA MET A 113 8.81 -19.82 29.89
C MET A 113 9.80 -21.00 29.84
N GLU A 114 10.55 -21.14 28.77
CA GLU A 114 11.63 -22.12 28.66
C GLU A 114 12.77 -21.88 29.68
N ARG A 115 12.92 -20.61 30.14
CA ARG A 115 13.87 -20.23 31.20
C ARG A 115 13.29 -20.40 32.62
N GLY A 116 12.11 -21.00 32.76
CA GLY A 116 11.49 -21.35 34.05
C GLY A 116 10.44 -20.38 34.57
N MET A 117 10.08 -19.34 33.81
CA MET A 117 8.97 -18.46 34.18
C MET A 117 7.63 -19.11 33.83
N ASN A 118 6.59 -18.85 34.59
CA ASN A 118 5.24 -19.16 34.17
C ASN A 118 4.72 -18.09 33.18
N GLU A 119 3.59 -18.37 32.52
CA GLU A 119 3.05 -17.46 31.49
C GLU A 119 2.77 -16.04 32.02
N GLU A 120 2.22 -15.97 33.22
CA GLU A 120 1.88 -14.70 33.85
C GLU A 120 3.13 -13.89 34.22
N GLU A 121 4.16 -14.54 34.74
CA GLU A 121 5.46 -13.94 35.03
C GLU A 121 6.15 -13.43 33.77
N ALA A 122 6.16 -14.22 32.69
CA ALA A 122 6.73 -13.82 31.42
C ALA A 122 6.00 -12.61 30.82
N HIS A 123 4.67 -12.59 30.92
CA HIS A 123 3.88 -11.44 30.48
C HIS A 123 4.21 -10.18 31.27
N ARG A 124 4.16 -10.25 32.60
CA ARG A 124 4.51 -9.12 33.50
C ARG A 124 5.95 -8.64 33.29
N PHE A 125 6.87 -9.54 33.05
CA PHE A 125 8.26 -9.18 32.76
C PHE A 125 8.38 -8.32 31.53
N LEU A 126 7.77 -8.72 30.39
CA LEU A 126 7.79 -7.95 29.14
C LEU A 126 7.12 -6.58 29.32
N GLU A 127 5.99 -6.51 30.02
CA GLU A 127 5.30 -5.25 30.29
C GLU A 127 6.13 -4.31 31.16
N LYS A 128 6.69 -4.82 32.25
CA LYS A 128 7.52 -4.04 33.17
C LYS A 128 8.75 -3.47 32.45
N GLN A 129 9.46 -4.31 31.69
CA GLN A 129 10.62 -3.87 30.92
C GLN A 129 10.25 -2.79 29.87
N ALA A 130 9.10 -2.93 29.20
CA ALA A 130 8.61 -1.95 28.24
C ALA A 130 8.29 -0.61 28.93
N MET A 131 7.65 -0.64 30.10
CA MET A 131 7.33 0.57 30.89
C MET A 131 8.58 1.22 31.47
N ASP A 132 9.44 0.47 32.13
CA ASP A 132 10.64 1.00 32.82
C ASP A 132 11.60 1.66 31.83
N ARG A 133 11.71 1.10 30.62
CA ARG A 133 12.61 1.58 29.56
C ARG A 133 11.92 2.49 28.54
N ARG A 134 10.62 2.71 28.66
CA ARG A 134 9.79 3.46 27.70
C ARG A 134 9.95 2.97 26.26
N LEU A 135 10.04 1.66 26.08
CA LEU A 135 10.17 1.00 24.79
C LEU A 135 8.86 0.31 24.41
N PRO A 136 8.58 0.16 23.09
CA PRO A 136 7.48 -0.70 22.64
C PRO A 136 7.72 -2.15 23.10
N ARG A 137 6.66 -2.89 23.44
CA ARG A 137 6.76 -4.32 23.80
C ARG A 137 7.49 -5.15 22.75
N ARG A 138 7.32 -4.80 21.48
CA ARG A 138 8.02 -5.42 20.34
C ARG A 138 9.54 -5.33 20.49
N ALA A 139 10.07 -4.15 20.82
CA ALA A 139 11.51 -3.95 20.97
C ALA A 139 12.08 -4.78 22.13
N VAL A 140 11.38 -4.84 23.26
CA VAL A 140 11.75 -5.71 24.39
C VAL A 140 11.70 -7.18 23.99
N ALA A 141 10.68 -7.60 23.26
CA ALA A 141 10.56 -8.97 22.77
C ALA A 141 11.70 -9.36 21.83
N GLU A 142 12.10 -8.44 20.94
CA GLU A 142 13.25 -8.65 20.04
C GLU A 142 14.57 -8.82 20.81
N GLU A 143 14.78 -8.06 21.88
CA GLU A 143 15.96 -8.20 22.76
C GLU A 143 15.98 -9.55 23.47
N VAL A 144 14.88 -9.95 24.08
CA VAL A 144 14.76 -11.25 24.75
C VAL A 144 15.05 -12.40 23.81
N LEU A 145 14.62 -12.28 22.55
CA LEU A 145 14.88 -13.29 21.52
C LEU A 145 16.34 -13.28 21.02
N LYS A 146 16.98 -12.11 20.97
CA LYS A 146 18.41 -11.99 20.60
C LYS A 146 19.33 -12.60 21.66
N GLU A 147 19.01 -12.44 22.96
CA GLU A 147 19.77 -13.06 24.05
C GLU A 147 19.72 -14.59 24.06
N ARG A 148 18.89 -15.19 23.22
CA ARG A 148 18.78 -16.65 23.04
C ARG A 148 19.78 -17.22 22.05
N VAL A 149 20.44 -16.39 21.24
CA VAL A 149 21.43 -16.87 20.26
C VAL A 149 22.77 -17.04 20.96
N PRO A 150 23.22 -18.30 21.21
CA PRO A 150 24.59 -18.57 21.64
C PRO A 150 25.57 -18.33 20.52
#